data_32808f2cf5fbba77df319eabf4b07ba4
#
_entry.id   32808f2cf5fbba77df319eabf4b07ba4
#
_cell.length_a   1.000
_cell.length_b   1.000
_cell.length_c   1.000
_cell.angle_alpha   90.00
_cell.angle_beta   90.00
_cell.angle_gamma   90.00
#
_symmetry.space_group_name_H-M   'P 1'
#
loop_
_entity.id
_entity.type
_entity.pdbx_description
1 polymer ?
#
loop_
_entity_poly.entity_id
_entity_poly.type
_entity_poly.pdbx_seq_one_letter_code
_entity_poly.pdbx_strand_id
1 'polypeptide(L)'
;MCGIAGIMTADGSPPSEPALERLADALAHRGPDGRGRHMADGVGMVQTRLAIIDLETGDQPIYAPAGAADGAAIVANAEIYNYVELRADLAGAEFTTRSDCEPALHLYLRHGLDFTGLLRGMYAIAIHDRARNRLVLARDPFGIKPLYYTESAGRFAFASEPQALLKADLAARALRTESRDELFQLQFTCGRRTAFKGIQRLLPGETIVVERGHVVKRRRREALPDGAPETWGAAEAGRRLEEALTDSVTVHQRSDVPYGMFLSGGVDSSALLALMRELNDEPVHAFCAGFSAPGVADERDHARVVAEAAGARFEAVEFAEDDFWRLLPAVAAAMDDPAADYALLPSYKLARLAREAGLKVILTGEGGDELFAGYGRYRRNARWRLFGGRPMRARGAFDGMDVLRTYPGNWRAGIGVAEVAENRPGRTRLQVAQAVDCTDWLPHDLLAKLDRCLMAHGVEGRTPFLDPRVAEVAFRLPDRLKVRLGLGKWLLRSFVKRRLPSARPFSRKRGFTVPVTGWIAGRGRDLGPLVARQPGVREACRPGAVEGLFAGSGKRQGRAAWNLLFFALWHRVHILGLAAEGDVFETLASET
;
A
#
# COMPACT_ATOMS: atom_id res chain seq x y z
N MET A 1 2.76 -3.10 -13.48
CA MET A 1 3.60 -2.91 -12.26
C MET A 1 4.82 -3.81 -12.30
N CYS A 2 5.90 -3.37 -11.68
CA CYS A 2 7.21 -4.02 -11.82
C CYS A 2 7.83 -4.26 -10.44
N GLY A 3 8.90 -5.03 -10.40
CA GLY A 3 9.84 -5.03 -9.30
C GLY A 3 11.11 -4.29 -9.73
N ILE A 4 11.63 -3.42 -8.91
CA ILE A 4 12.93 -2.77 -9.14
C ILE A 4 13.86 -3.01 -7.97
N ALA A 5 15.14 -3.20 -8.26
CA ALA A 5 16.18 -3.28 -7.25
C ALA A 5 17.53 -2.84 -7.83
N GLY A 6 18.50 -2.55 -6.96
CA GLY A 6 19.84 -2.22 -7.40
C GLY A 6 20.82 -2.03 -6.26
N ILE A 7 22.10 -1.89 -6.65
CA ILE A 7 23.25 -1.73 -5.78
C ILE A 7 24.12 -0.61 -6.33
N MET A 8 24.62 0.26 -5.46
CA MET A 8 25.69 1.21 -5.74
C MET A 8 26.86 0.94 -4.79
N THR A 9 28.03 0.66 -5.31
CA THR A 9 29.26 0.46 -4.52
C THR A 9 29.93 1.79 -4.19
N ALA A 10 30.61 1.86 -3.06
CA ALA A 10 31.27 3.09 -2.61
C ALA A 10 32.56 3.37 -3.38
N ASP A 11 33.26 2.33 -3.82
CA ASP A 11 34.55 2.38 -4.51
C ASP A 11 34.44 2.40 -6.04
N GLY A 12 33.22 2.35 -6.58
CA GLY A 12 32.97 2.31 -8.01
C GLY A 12 33.21 0.93 -8.66
N SER A 13 33.55 -0.11 -7.88
CA SER A 13 33.70 -1.47 -8.39
C SER A 13 32.35 -2.00 -8.91
N PRO A 14 32.34 -2.88 -9.94
CA PRO A 14 31.10 -3.47 -10.40
C PRO A 14 30.35 -4.21 -9.27
N PRO A 15 29.04 -4.00 -9.10
CA PRO A 15 28.24 -4.79 -8.17
C PRO A 15 28.27 -6.27 -8.50
N SER A 16 28.12 -7.12 -7.48
CA SER A 16 28.08 -8.58 -7.62
C SER A 16 26.93 -9.02 -8.52
N GLU A 17 27.22 -9.64 -9.65
CA GLU A 17 26.20 -10.21 -10.55
C GLU A 17 25.30 -11.22 -9.86
N PRO A 18 25.81 -12.20 -9.07
CA PRO A 18 24.96 -13.11 -8.33
C PRO A 18 24.01 -12.40 -7.34
N ALA A 19 24.41 -11.26 -6.77
CA ALA A 19 23.52 -10.49 -5.90
C ALA A 19 22.39 -9.82 -6.70
N LEU A 20 22.68 -9.29 -7.90
CA LEU A 20 21.68 -8.72 -8.80
C LEU A 20 20.70 -9.79 -9.31
N GLU A 21 21.16 -10.99 -9.63
CA GLU A 21 20.30 -12.10 -10.02
C GLU A 21 19.37 -12.52 -8.86
N ARG A 22 19.90 -12.66 -7.63
CA ARG A 22 19.05 -12.95 -6.47
C ARG A 22 18.01 -11.84 -6.18
N LEU A 23 18.34 -10.57 -6.42
CA LEU A 23 17.37 -9.48 -6.35
C LEU A 23 16.25 -9.63 -7.39
N ALA A 24 16.61 -9.93 -8.64
CA ALA A 24 15.64 -10.13 -9.71
C ALA A 24 14.75 -11.35 -9.46
N ASP A 25 15.32 -12.49 -9.04
CA ASP A 25 14.57 -13.70 -8.71
C ASP A 25 13.59 -13.48 -7.55
N ALA A 26 14.01 -12.75 -6.52
CA ALA A 26 13.16 -12.42 -5.38
C ALA A 26 11.95 -11.55 -5.76
N LEU A 27 12.04 -10.78 -6.85
CA LEU A 27 10.99 -9.90 -7.35
C LEU A 27 10.22 -10.48 -8.57
N ALA A 28 10.53 -11.70 -9.01
CA ALA A 28 9.94 -12.28 -10.22
C ALA A 28 8.40 -12.36 -10.21
N HIS A 29 7.81 -12.58 -9.01
CA HIS A 29 6.34 -12.63 -8.84
C HIS A 29 5.67 -11.28 -9.16
N ARG A 30 6.39 -10.16 -9.01
CA ARG A 30 5.88 -8.82 -9.32
C ARG A 30 5.82 -8.54 -10.82
N GLY A 31 6.71 -9.14 -11.59
CA GLY A 31 6.83 -8.89 -13.02
C GLY A 31 7.19 -10.15 -13.79
N PRO A 32 6.18 -11.00 -14.10
CA PRO A 32 6.42 -12.28 -14.78
C PRO A 32 6.65 -12.13 -16.29
N ASP A 33 6.43 -10.94 -16.88
CA ASP A 33 6.42 -10.77 -18.34
C ASP A 33 7.82 -10.45 -18.92
N GLY A 34 8.79 -10.05 -18.09
CA GLY A 34 10.14 -9.74 -18.57
C GLY A 34 11.13 -9.39 -17.46
N ARG A 35 12.40 -9.33 -17.81
CA ARG A 35 13.52 -8.91 -16.94
C ARG A 35 14.47 -8.01 -17.68
N GLY A 36 14.98 -6.99 -17.01
CA GLY A 36 16.01 -6.12 -17.53
C GLY A 36 17.11 -5.84 -16.52
N ARG A 37 18.30 -5.51 -17.02
CA ARG A 37 19.47 -5.24 -16.20
C ARG A 37 20.29 -4.09 -16.78
N HIS A 38 20.74 -3.22 -15.91
CA HIS A 38 21.73 -2.18 -16.17
C HIS A 38 22.95 -2.39 -15.29
N MET A 39 24.16 -2.18 -15.83
CA MET A 39 25.40 -2.20 -15.07
C MET A 39 26.39 -1.21 -15.68
N ALA A 40 26.77 -0.20 -14.90
CA ALA A 40 27.79 0.80 -15.27
C ALA A 40 28.31 1.51 -14.00
N ASP A 41 29.59 1.90 -14.01
CA ASP A 41 30.19 2.85 -13.07
C ASP A 41 29.88 2.56 -11.59
N GLY A 42 29.99 1.31 -11.16
CA GLY A 42 29.71 0.90 -9.79
C GLY A 42 28.22 0.83 -9.42
N VAL A 43 27.31 0.98 -10.39
CA VAL A 43 25.87 0.83 -10.20
C VAL A 43 25.34 -0.37 -11.01
N GLY A 44 24.58 -1.23 -10.33
CA GLY A 44 23.78 -2.28 -10.95
C GLY A 44 22.31 -2.10 -10.61
N MET A 45 21.44 -2.16 -11.60
CA MET A 45 19.98 -2.10 -11.43
C MET A 45 19.32 -3.26 -12.16
N VAL A 46 18.25 -3.80 -11.58
CA VAL A 46 17.41 -4.84 -12.18
C VAL A 46 15.95 -4.44 -12.13
N GLN A 47 15.18 -4.89 -13.13
CA GLN A 47 13.75 -4.70 -13.20
C GLN A 47 13.09 -6.02 -13.59
N THR A 48 11.97 -6.36 -12.95
CA THR A 48 11.05 -7.41 -13.38
C THR A 48 9.76 -6.75 -13.86
N ARG A 49 9.32 -7.09 -15.07
CA ARG A 49 8.25 -6.38 -15.78
C ARG A 49 6.91 -7.08 -15.67
N LEU A 50 5.88 -6.32 -15.28
CA LEU A 50 4.48 -6.61 -15.59
C LEU A 50 4.05 -5.62 -16.69
N ALA A 51 3.88 -6.11 -17.91
CA ALA A 51 3.58 -5.29 -19.07
C ALA A 51 2.10 -4.87 -19.06
N ILE A 52 1.87 -3.55 -18.94
CA ILE A 52 0.54 -2.92 -18.88
C ILE A 52 0.42 -1.83 -19.94
N ILE A 53 1.41 -0.92 -20.03
CA ILE A 53 1.52 0.10 -21.08
C ILE A 53 2.75 -0.20 -21.92
N ASP A 54 2.62 0.00 -23.24
CA ASP A 54 3.65 -0.28 -24.24
C ASP A 54 4.16 -1.73 -24.20
N LEU A 55 3.35 -2.64 -24.67
CA LEU A 55 3.67 -4.09 -24.62
C LEU A 55 4.87 -4.49 -25.48
N GLU A 56 5.24 -3.67 -26.47
CA GLU A 56 6.26 -3.97 -27.46
C GLU A 56 7.64 -3.36 -27.15
N THR A 57 7.69 -2.07 -26.77
CA THR A 57 8.95 -1.33 -26.64
C THR A 57 9.25 -0.87 -25.20
N GLY A 58 8.31 -1.08 -24.26
CA GLY A 58 8.39 -0.59 -22.88
C GLY A 58 9.29 -1.40 -21.95
N ASP A 59 10.23 -2.19 -22.46
CA ASP A 59 11.21 -2.90 -21.65
C ASP A 59 12.17 -1.91 -20.96
N GLN A 60 12.55 -2.25 -19.74
CA GLN A 60 13.46 -1.45 -18.93
C GLN A 60 14.72 -2.25 -18.64
N PRO A 61 15.88 -1.59 -18.45
CA PRO A 61 16.09 -0.13 -18.28
C PRO A 61 15.87 0.67 -19.57
N ILE A 62 15.27 1.88 -19.42
CA ILE A 62 15.19 2.85 -20.50
C ILE A 62 16.40 3.79 -20.40
N TYR A 63 17.04 4.05 -21.52
CA TYR A 63 18.25 4.86 -21.59
C TYR A 63 17.97 6.24 -22.20
N ALA A 64 18.67 7.24 -21.72
CA ALA A 64 18.67 8.53 -22.38
C ALA A 64 19.27 8.42 -23.80
N PRO A 65 18.74 9.17 -24.80
CA PRO A 65 19.30 9.20 -26.13
C PRO A 65 20.80 9.56 -26.15
N ALA A 66 21.54 9.05 -27.15
CA ALA A 66 22.96 9.33 -27.31
C ALA A 66 23.21 10.85 -27.41
N GLY A 67 24.16 11.36 -26.59
CA GLY A 67 24.47 12.80 -26.52
C GLY A 67 23.62 13.58 -25.50
N ALA A 68 22.56 13.01 -24.96
CA ALA A 68 21.81 13.60 -23.85
C ALA A 68 22.25 12.96 -22.53
N ALA A 69 23.15 13.61 -21.78
CA ALA A 69 23.61 13.17 -20.45
C ALA A 69 24.25 11.77 -20.36
N ASP A 70 25.17 11.45 -21.28
CA ASP A 70 26.12 10.33 -21.25
C ASP A 70 25.57 9.00 -20.66
N GLY A 71 24.41 8.55 -21.16
CA GLY A 71 23.89 7.23 -20.86
C GLY A 71 23.15 7.09 -19.52
N ALA A 72 22.46 8.14 -19.05
CA ALA A 72 21.54 8.01 -17.92
C ALA A 72 20.51 6.90 -18.18
N ALA A 73 20.21 6.11 -17.14
CA ALA A 73 19.29 4.98 -17.20
C ALA A 73 18.24 5.06 -16.11
N ILE A 74 16.99 4.69 -16.44
CA ILE A 74 15.88 4.59 -15.49
C ILE A 74 15.37 3.16 -15.39
N VAL A 75 15.09 2.71 -14.16
CA VAL A 75 14.19 1.59 -13.87
C VAL A 75 13.06 2.09 -12.96
N ALA A 76 11.84 1.67 -13.25
CA ALA A 76 10.67 2.15 -12.54
C ALA A 76 9.65 1.04 -12.28
N ASN A 77 9.06 1.06 -11.10
CA ASN A 77 7.80 0.42 -10.76
C ASN A 77 6.77 1.54 -10.71
N ALA A 78 6.14 1.86 -11.84
CA ALA A 78 5.35 3.08 -11.97
C ALA A 78 4.20 2.93 -12.96
N GLU A 79 3.22 3.84 -12.79
CA GLU A 79 2.21 4.23 -13.76
C GLU A 79 2.12 5.76 -13.73
N ILE A 80 2.69 6.39 -14.73
CA ILE A 80 2.70 7.86 -14.88
C ILE A 80 1.48 8.26 -15.71
N TYR A 81 0.38 8.56 -15.05
CA TYR A 81 -0.92 8.78 -15.71
C TYR A 81 -0.94 9.96 -16.68
N ASN A 82 -0.11 10.97 -16.48
CA ASN A 82 -0.02 12.12 -17.37
C ASN A 82 1.08 11.99 -18.44
N TYR A 83 1.50 10.77 -18.77
CA TYR A 83 2.59 10.56 -19.74
C TYR A 83 2.26 11.09 -21.14
N VAL A 84 0.99 11.06 -21.55
CA VAL A 84 0.54 11.56 -22.85
C VAL A 84 0.77 13.07 -22.94
N GLU A 85 0.34 13.80 -21.92
CA GLU A 85 0.50 15.25 -21.81
C GLU A 85 1.98 15.62 -21.69
N LEU A 86 2.75 14.88 -20.86
CA LEU A 86 4.18 15.12 -20.70
C LEU A 86 4.98 14.90 -22.00
N ARG A 87 4.60 13.93 -22.82
CA ARG A 87 5.22 13.73 -24.15
C ARG A 87 4.98 14.92 -25.06
N ALA A 88 3.78 15.49 -25.03
CA ALA A 88 3.46 16.68 -25.80
C ALA A 88 4.26 17.91 -25.32
N ASP A 89 4.40 18.09 -24.00
CA ASP A 89 5.15 19.20 -23.38
C ASP A 89 6.67 19.09 -23.56
N LEU A 90 7.17 17.86 -23.76
CA LEU A 90 8.58 17.57 -24.03
C LEU A 90 8.91 17.61 -25.54
N ALA A 91 8.28 18.50 -26.28
CA ALA A 91 8.53 18.68 -27.70
C ALA A 91 10.04 18.83 -27.98
N GLY A 92 10.56 18.02 -28.92
CA GLY A 92 11.99 17.96 -29.28
C GLY A 92 12.80 16.93 -28.46
N ALA A 93 12.21 16.22 -27.49
CA ALA A 93 12.85 15.05 -26.90
C ALA A 93 12.71 13.83 -27.85
N GLU A 94 13.81 13.09 -28.01
CA GLU A 94 13.80 11.84 -28.76
C GLU A 94 13.38 10.70 -27.80
N PHE A 95 12.16 10.20 -27.97
CA PHE A 95 11.67 9.05 -27.23
C PHE A 95 12.04 7.75 -27.94
N THR A 96 12.52 6.77 -27.19
CA THR A 96 12.93 5.44 -27.69
C THR A 96 11.85 4.38 -27.51
N THR A 97 10.89 4.65 -26.61
CA THR A 97 9.77 3.76 -26.28
C THR A 97 8.44 4.52 -26.34
N ARG A 98 7.33 3.80 -26.17
CA ARG A 98 6.01 4.38 -25.92
C ARG A 98 5.62 4.31 -24.45
N SER A 99 6.55 3.84 -23.59
CA SER A 99 6.32 3.66 -22.16
C SER A 99 5.94 4.98 -21.47
N ASP A 100 5.06 4.88 -20.50
CA ASP A 100 4.69 5.96 -19.58
C ASP A 100 5.86 6.39 -18.67
N CYS A 101 6.85 5.52 -18.48
CA CYS A 101 8.00 5.75 -17.60
C CYS A 101 9.10 6.62 -18.25
N GLU A 102 9.23 6.62 -19.58
CA GLU A 102 10.28 7.35 -20.29
C GLU A 102 10.22 8.87 -20.09
N PRO A 103 9.03 9.52 -20.08
CA PRO A 103 8.95 10.96 -19.80
C PRO A 103 9.59 11.36 -18.47
N ALA A 104 9.57 10.50 -17.45
CA ALA A 104 10.20 10.80 -16.16
C ALA A 104 11.73 10.94 -16.28
N LEU A 105 12.39 10.17 -17.16
CA LEU A 105 13.82 10.31 -17.44
C LEU A 105 14.12 11.65 -18.12
N HIS A 106 13.37 12.01 -19.17
CA HIS A 106 13.53 13.30 -19.87
C HIS A 106 13.27 14.50 -18.95
N LEU A 107 12.24 14.43 -18.09
CA LEU A 107 11.98 15.46 -17.09
C LEU A 107 13.14 15.59 -16.08
N TYR A 108 13.71 14.46 -15.63
CA TYR A 108 14.88 14.49 -14.76
C TYR A 108 16.08 15.17 -15.43
N LEU A 109 16.37 14.86 -16.67
CA LEU A 109 17.46 15.49 -17.41
C LEU A 109 17.26 17.00 -17.56
N ARG A 110 16.02 17.45 -17.76
CA ARG A 110 15.65 18.86 -17.97
C ARG A 110 15.54 19.65 -16.66
N HIS A 111 14.97 19.07 -15.62
CA HIS A 111 14.58 19.76 -14.38
C HIS A 111 15.33 19.26 -13.15
N GLY A 112 16.23 18.28 -13.30
CA GLY A 112 16.95 17.68 -12.16
C GLY A 112 15.95 17.07 -11.17
N LEU A 113 16.21 17.29 -9.87
CA LEU A 113 15.39 16.69 -8.80
C LEU A 113 13.95 17.24 -8.69
N ASP A 114 13.61 18.30 -9.43
CA ASP A 114 12.27 18.89 -9.42
C ASP A 114 11.30 18.14 -10.37
N PHE A 115 11.80 17.17 -11.13
CA PHE A 115 11.03 16.35 -12.07
C PHE A 115 9.81 15.67 -11.42
N THR A 116 9.92 15.24 -10.14
CA THR A 116 8.81 14.60 -9.42
C THR A 116 7.60 15.52 -9.23
N GLY A 117 7.83 16.85 -9.26
CA GLY A 117 6.76 17.85 -9.19
C GLY A 117 5.83 17.86 -10.40
N LEU A 118 6.31 17.36 -11.53
CA LEU A 118 5.58 17.32 -12.80
C LEU A 118 4.87 15.98 -13.05
N LEU A 119 5.24 14.94 -12.27
CA LEU A 119 4.64 13.62 -12.41
C LEU A 119 3.28 13.55 -11.71
N ARG A 120 2.31 12.96 -12.39
CA ARG A 120 1.02 12.55 -11.87
C ARG A 120 0.90 11.04 -12.04
N GLY A 121 0.92 10.32 -10.94
CA GLY A 121 0.91 8.85 -10.98
C GLY A 121 1.33 8.23 -9.67
N MET A 122 1.48 6.92 -9.71
CA MET A 122 2.01 6.10 -8.64
C MET A 122 3.37 5.55 -9.07
N TYR A 123 4.41 5.73 -8.25
CA TYR A 123 5.74 5.38 -8.70
C TYR A 123 6.76 5.10 -7.58
N ALA A 124 7.64 4.17 -7.87
CA ALA A 124 8.97 4.02 -7.29
C ALA A 124 9.97 4.02 -8.46
N ILE A 125 10.84 5.02 -8.51
CA ILE A 125 11.76 5.28 -9.63
C ILE A 125 13.19 5.21 -9.12
N ALA A 126 14.09 4.62 -9.92
CA ALA A 126 15.53 4.71 -9.73
C ALA A 126 16.20 5.17 -11.05
N ILE A 127 16.97 6.25 -10.97
CA ILE A 127 17.71 6.81 -12.10
C ILE A 127 19.22 6.78 -11.79
N HIS A 128 20.00 6.10 -12.61
CA HIS A 128 21.45 6.22 -12.62
C HIS A 128 21.87 7.37 -13.54
N ASP A 129 22.33 8.48 -12.95
CA ASP A 129 22.87 9.64 -13.64
C ASP A 129 24.39 9.49 -13.71
N ARG A 130 24.87 8.90 -14.79
CA ARG A 130 26.29 8.62 -15.01
C ARG A 130 27.14 9.89 -15.07
N ALA A 131 26.63 10.94 -15.72
CA ALA A 131 27.35 12.20 -15.85
C ALA A 131 27.69 12.85 -14.50
N ARG A 132 26.84 12.61 -13.48
CA ARG A 132 27.04 13.10 -12.11
C ARG A 132 27.48 12.02 -11.12
N ASN A 133 27.69 10.80 -11.62
CA ASN A 133 28.03 9.62 -10.83
C ASN A 133 27.15 9.47 -9.58
N ARG A 134 25.82 9.48 -9.79
CA ARG A 134 24.83 9.39 -8.72
C ARG A 134 23.65 8.51 -9.07
N LEU A 135 23.04 7.94 -8.04
CA LEU A 135 21.78 7.23 -8.11
C LEU A 135 20.69 8.09 -7.46
N VAL A 136 19.57 8.29 -8.14
CA VAL A 136 18.42 9.04 -7.63
C VAL A 136 17.24 8.09 -7.45
N LEU A 137 16.71 8.01 -6.22
CA LEU A 137 15.50 7.25 -5.93
C LEU A 137 14.35 8.22 -5.61
N ALA A 138 13.18 7.97 -6.17
CA ALA A 138 11.97 8.77 -5.91
C ALA A 138 10.76 7.88 -5.67
N ARG A 139 9.89 8.28 -4.73
CA ARG A 139 8.64 7.60 -4.41
C ARG A 139 7.46 8.58 -4.53
N ASP A 140 6.31 8.10 -5.00
CA ASP A 140 5.10 8.92 -5.16
C ASP A 140 4.62 9.54 -3.83
N PRO A 141 3.85 10.67 -3.90
CA PRO A 141 3.49 11.44 -2.72
C PRO A 141 2.68 10.69 -1.67
N PHE A 142 1.87 9.69 -2.05
CA PHE A 142 1.11 8.85 -1.12
C PHE A 142 1.84 7.57 -0.72
N GLY A 143 2.97 7.25 -1.38
CA GLY A 143 3.69 6.01 -1.18
C GLY A 143 2.92 4.77 -1.63
N ILE A 144 2.16 4.90 -2.73
CA ILE A 144 1.38 3.80 -3.33
C ILE A 144 2.32 2.67 -3.76
N LYS A 145 3.44 3.03 -4.39
CA LYS A 145 4.47 2.05 -4.75
C LYS A 145 5.52 1.95 -3.65
N PRO A 146 5.85 0.74 -3.20
CA PRO A 146 6.84 0.54 -2.15
C PRO A 146 8.27 0.68 -2.66
N LEU A 147 9.16 1.22 -1.83
CA LEU A 147 10.60 1.24 -2.06
C LEU A 147 11.36 1.22 -0.74
N TYR A 148 12.33 0.32 -0.64
CA TYR A 148 13.16 0.10 0.54
C TYR A 148 14.63 0.20 0.19
N TYR A 149 15.46 0.52 1.17
CA TYR A 149 16.89 0.58 0.99
C TYR A 149 17.63 0.17 2.26
N THR A 150 18.88 -0.23 2.07
CA THR A 150 19.86 -0.45 3.12
C THR A 150 21.17 0.28 2.76
N GLU A 151 21.82 0.80 3.78
CA GLU A 151 23.11 1.47 3.70
C GLU A 151 24.07 0.75 4.65
N SER A 152 25.09 0.15 4.12
CA SER A 152 26.07 -0.63 4.86
C SER A 152 27.48 -0.29 4.41
N ALA A 153 28.52 -0.74 5.15
CA ALA A 153 29.90 -0.45 4.80
C ALA A 153 30.22 -0.81 3.34
N GLY A 154 30.57 0.22 2.55
CA GLY A 154 31.00 0.08 1.17
C GLY A 154 29.89 -0.04 0.11
N ARG A 155 28.59 0.00 0.48
CA ARG A 155 27.50 -0.09 -0.51
C ARG A 155 26.16 0.48 -0.04
N PHE A 156 25.40 0.94 -0.99
CA PHE A 156 23.97 1.22 -0.89
C PHE A 156 23.20 0.18 -1.73
N ALA A 157 22.07 -0.32 -1.24
CA ALA A 157 21.19 -1.19 -2.03
C ALA A 157 19.73 -0.83 -1.80
N PHE A 158 18.90 -1.01 -2.84
CA PHE A 158 17.47 -0.75 -2.78
C PHE A 158 16.66 -1.87 -3.44
N ALA A 159 15.40 -2.01 -3.06
CA ALA A 159 14.45 -2.92 -3.69
C ALA A 159 13.00 -2.49 -3.44
N SER A 160 12.09 -2.93 -4.31
CA SER A 160 10.64 -2.79 -4.12
C SER A 160 10.13 -3.52 -2.87
N GLU A 161 10.87 -4.53 -2.40
CA GLU A 161 10.48 -5.39 -1.26
C GLU A 161 11.68 -5.68 -0.35
N PRO A 162 11.52 -5.61 1.00
CA PRO A 162 12.57 -5.95 1.94
C PRO A 162 13.14 -7.36 1.74
N GLN A 163 12.28 -8.34 1.43
CA GLN A 163 12.72 -9.72 1.24
C GLN A 163 13.75 -9.89 0.12
N ALA A 164 13.73 -9.04 -0.90
CA ALA A 164 14.71 -9.08 -1.97
C ALA A 164 16.11 -8.72 -1.45
N LEU A 165 16.20 -7.72 -0.58
CA LEU A 165 17.46 -7.35 0.08
C LEU A 165 17.98 -8.46 1.01
N LEU A 166 17.06 -9.16 1.70
CA LEU A 166 17.40 -10.28 2.58
C LEU A 166 17.87 -11.51 1.80
N LYS A 167 17.18 -11.86 0.71
CA LYS A 167 17.52 -13.02 -0.15
C LYS A 167 18.82 -12.80 -0.93
N ALA A 168 19.16 -11.54 -1.19
CA ALA A 168 20.43 -11.18 -1.86
C ALA A 168 21.60 -11.01 -0.88
N ASP A 169 21.44 -11.29 0.42
CA ASP A 169 22.44 -11.12 1.50
C ASP A 169 22.96 -9.67 1.61
N LEU A 170 22.10 -8.71 1.30
CA LEU A 170 22.43 -7.29 1.38
C LEU A 170 22.04 -6.67 2.72
N ALA A 171 21.22 -7.36 3.51
CA ALA A 171 20.85 -7.01 4.87
C ALA A 171 20.65 -8.27 5.73
N ALA A 172 20.79 -8.12 7.04
CA ALA A 172 20.61 -9.22 7.99
C ALA A 172 19.11 -9.46 8.30
N ARG A 173 18.73 -10.74 8.50
CA ARG A 173 17.40 -11.15 9.01
C ARG A 173 17.28 -10.90 10.52
N ALA A 174 17.42 -9.64 10.94
CA ALA A 174 17.40 -9.26 12.35
C ALA A 174 16.18 -8.40 12.65
N LEU A 175 15.33 -8.89 13.57
CA LEU A 175 14.11 -8.20 13.99
C LEU A 175 14.42 -6.94 14.80
N ARG A 176 13.72 -5.83 14.49
CA ARG A 176 13.68 -4.63 15.32
C ARG A 176 12.58 -4.76 16.36
N THR A 177 12.96 -4.76 17.62
CA THR A 177 12.02 -4.96 18.75
C THR A 177 10.94 -3.88 18.80
N GLU A 178 11.29 -2.62 18.56
CA GLU A 178 10.33 -1.51 18.58
C GLU A 178 9.27 -1.66 17.48
N SER A 179 9.65 -2.15 16.30
CA SER A 179 8.71 -2.40 15.20
C SER A 179 7.81 -3.62 15.47
N ARG A 180 8.33 -4.67 16.14
CA ARG A 180 7.50 -5.76 16.66
C ARG A 180 6.43 -5.22 17.61
N ASP A 181 6.81 -4.36 18.52
CA ASP A 181 5.93 -3.79 19.52
C ASP A 181 4.86 -2.87 18.89
N GLU A 182 5.21 -2.10 17.86
CA GLU A 182 4.25 -1.36 17.04
C GLU A 182 3.27 -2.32 16.34
N LEU A 183 3.76 -3.38 15.68
CA LEU A 183 2.93 -4.38 15.02
C LEU A 183 1.93 -5.02 15.98
N PHE A 184 2.34 -5.38 17.18
CA PHE A 184 1.46 -5.93 18.19
C PHE A 184 0.34 -4.97 18.58
N GLN A 185 0.64 -3.69 18.77
CA GLN A 185 -0.31 -2.70 19.24
C GLN A 185 -1.16 -2.06 18.13
N LEU A 186 -0.56 -1.82 16.96
CA LEU A 186 -1.16 -1.05 15.86
C LEU A 186 -1.62 -1.92 14.68
N GLN A 187 -1.05 -3.12 14.49
CA GLN A 187 -1.13 -4.01 13.32
C GLN A 187 -0.22 -3.60 12.15
N PHE A 188 0.54 -2.54 12.26
CA PHE A 188 1.53 -2.07 11.28
C PHE A 188 2.69 -1.37 11.98
N THR A 189 3.72 -1.01 11.23
CA THR A 189 4.90 -0.29 11.74
C THR A 189 4.98 1.12 11.15
N CYS A 190 5.40 2.10 11.95
CA CYS A 190 5.36 3.52 11.62
C CYS A 190 6.66 4.03 10.98
N GLY A 191 6.54 5.04 10.11
CA GLY A 191 7.63 5.86 9.62
C GLY A 191 8.67 5.11 8.77
N ARG A 192 9.91 5.59 8.81
CA ARG A 192 11.01 5.09 7.96
C ARG A 192 11.51 3.70 8.34
N ARG A 193 11.43 3.34 9.60
CA ARG A 193 12.00 2.09 10.12
C ARG A 193 11.09 0.90 9.79
N THR A 194 11.67 -0.16 9.22
CA THR A 194 10.96 -1.42 8.98
C THR A 194 11.07 -2.35 10.17
N ALA A 195 10.44 -3.52 10.07
CA ALA A 195 10.63 -4.60 11.03
C ALA A 195 12.07 -5.15 11.04
N PHE A 196 12.86 -4.91 9.99
CA PHE A 196 14.24 -5.38 9.88
C PHE A 196 15.24 -4.33 10.33
N LYS A 197 16.25 -4.73 11.12
CA LYS A 197 17.39 -3.86 11.42
C LYS A 197 18.17 -3.60 10.12
N GLY A 198 18.51 -2.32 9.87
CA GLY A 198 19.30 -1.92 8.69
C GLY A 198 18.48 -1.69 7.41
N ILE A 199 17.25 -2.14 7.31
CA ILE A 199 16.38 -1.82 6.15
C ILE A 199 15.46 -0.65 6.51
N GLN A 200 15.39 0.33 5.61
CA GLN A 200 14.58 1.54 5.74
C GLN A 200 13.61 1.67 4.57
N ARG A 201 12.45 2.29 4.82
CA ARG A 201 11.52 2.72 3.76
C ARG A 201 11.98 4.03 3.16
N LEU A 202 11.88 4.17 1.85
CA LEU A 202 11.77 5.49 1.25
C LEU A 202 10.36 6.01 1.57
N LEU A 203 10.26 7.17 2.23
CA LEU A 203 8.98 7.68 2.70
C LEU A 203 8.10 8.18 1.53
N PRO A 204 6.77 8.28 1.71
CA PRO A 204 5.88 8.91 0.74
C PRO A 204 6.38 10.29 0.32
N GLY A 205 6.43 10.54 -1.01
CA GLY A 205 6.90 11.79 -1.61
C GLY A 205 8.40 12.05 -1.51
N GLU A 206 9.18 11.11 -0.99
CA GLU A 206 10.62 11.30 -0.79
C GLU A 206 11.41 11.05 -2.07
N THR A 207 12.39 11.92 -2.31
CA THR A 207 13.46 11.75 -3.30
C THR A 207 14.79 11.79 -2.58
N ILE A 208 15.65 10.78 -2.81
CA ILE A 208 17.02 10.74 -2.27
C ILE A 208 18.04 10.70 -3.39
N VAL A 209 19.20 11.27 -3.11
CA VAL A 209 20.40 11.18 -3.96
C VAL A 209 21.43 10.35 -3.21
N VAL A 210 21.97 9.36 -3.90
CA VAL A 210 23.02 8.48 -3.39
C VAL A 210 24.28 8.69 -4.22
N GLU A 211 25.39 8.91 -3.55
CA GLU A 211 26.71 9.04 -4.15
C GLU A 211 27.69 8.16 -3.37
N ARG A 212 28.51 7.41 -4.09
CA ARG A 212 29.51 6.51 -3.47
C ARG A 212 28.91 5.64 -2.36
N GLY A 213 27.75 5.05 -2.61
CA GLY A 213 27.09 4.15 -1.66
C GLY A 213 26.45 4.82 -0.44
N HIS A 214 26.34 6.15 -0.38
CA HIS A 214 25.79 6.91 0.74
C HIS A 214 24.70 7.89 0.31
N VAL A 215 23.65 8.02 1.14
CA VAL A 215 22.61 9.03 0.92
C VAL A 215 23.14 10.41 1.28
N VAL A 216 23.32 11.27 0.27
CA VAL A 216 23.90 12.62 0.43
C VAL A 216 22.84 13.72 0.44
N LYS A 217 21.63 13.46 -0.08
CA LYS A 217 20.55 14.45 -0.13
C LYS A 217 19.20 13.80 0.00
N ARG A 218 18.27 14.51 0.67
CA ARG A 218 16.85 14.12 0.79
C ARG A 218 15.98 15.33 0.50
N ARG A 219 14.90 15.09 -0.26
CA ARG A 219 13.79 16.03 -0.48
C ARG A 219 12.49 15.30 -0.26
N ARG A 220 11.43 16.01 0.12
CA ARG A 220 10.09 15.43 0.26
C ARG A 220 9.06 16.38 -0.34
N ARG A 221 8.14 15.81 -1.12
CA ARG A 221 6.93 16.46 -1.62
C ARG A 221 5.74 15.93 -0.85
N GLU A 222 4.97 16.83 -0.28
CA GLU A 222 3.78 16.45 0.46
C GLU A 222 2.62 16.07 -0.48
N ALA A 223 1.84 15.05 -0.09
CA ALA A 223 0.67 14.61 -0.84
C ALA A 223 -0.55 15.53 -0.63
N LEU A 224 -0.64 16.12 0.57
CA LEU A 224 -1.77 16.93 0.97
C LEU A 224 -1.39 18.41 1.02
N PRO A 225 -2.29 19.32 0.57
CA PRO A 225 -2.04 20.75 0.62
C PRO A 225 -1.97 21.28 2.06
N ASP A 226 -1.29 22.41 2.22
CA ASP A 226 -1.28 23.17 3.46
C ASP A 226 -2.51 24.09 3.58
N GLY A 227 -2.72 24.60 4.79
CA GLY A 227 -3.70 25.64 5.07
C GLY A 227 -5.07 25.13 5.52
N ALA A 228 -5.96 26.11 5.75
CA ALA A 228 -7.32 25.88 6.19
C ALA A 228 -8.20 25.28 5.08
N PRO A 229 -9.33 24.64 5.45
CA PRO A 229 -10.35 24.30 4.46
C PRO A 229 -10.86 25.56 3.75
N GLU A 230 -11.25 25.39 2.50
CA GLU A 230 -11.89 26.44 1.72
C GLU A 230 -13.31 26.77 2.25
N THR A 231 -13.84 27.88 1.81
CA THR A 231 -15.18 28.33 2.24
C THR A 231 -16.31 27.87 1.30
N TRP A 232 -16.04 26.90 0.42
CA TRP A 232 -16.99 26.45 -0.60
C TRP A 232 -18.35 26.04 -0.04
N GLY A 233 -19.39 26.44 -0.78
CA GLY A 233 -20.73 25.88 -0.62
C GLY A 233 -20.83 24.47 -1.18
N ALA A 234 -21.92 23.76 -0.87
CA ALA A 234 -22.11 22.37 -1.29
C ALA A 234 -22.16 22.20 -2.82
N ALA A 235 -22.72 23.16 -3.54
CA ALA A 235 -22.80 23.11 -5.00
C ALA A 235 -21.42 23.24 -5.65
N GLU A 236 -20.64 24.23 -5.24
CA GLU A 236 -19.27 24.45 -5.75
C GLU A 236 -18.34 23.29 -5.40
N ALA A 237 -18.35 22.86 -4.14
CA ALA A 237 -17.57 21.70 -3.69
C ALA A 237 -17.96 20.43 -4.45
N GLY A 238 -19.26 20.24 -4.75
CA GLY A 238 -19.77 19.10 -5.53
C GLY A 238 -19.25 19.10 -6.96
N ARG A 239 -19.26 20.25 -7.62
CA ARG A 239 -18.76 20.39 -9.00
C ARG A 239 -17.25 20.11 -9.07
N ARG A 240 -16.44 20.73 -8.19
CA ARG A 240 -14.99 20.48 -8.12
C ARG A 240 -14.64 19.03 -7.84
N LEU A 241 -15.38 18.38 -6.93
CA LEU A 241 -15.19 16.97 -6.64
C LEU A 241 -15.50 16.10 -7.86
N GLU A 242 -16.60 16.40 -8.54
CA GLU A 242 -17.03 15.67 -9.74
C GLU A 242 -16.01 15.79 -10.86
N GLU A 243 -15.53 17.00 -11.14
CA GLU A 243 -14.48 17.28 -12.13
C GLU A 243 -13.19 16.51 -11.80
N ALA A 244 -12.71 16.59 -10.53
CA ALA A 244 -11.49 15.93 -10.11
C ALA A 244 -11.59 14.41 -10.13
N LEU A 245 -12.71 13.82 -9.69
CA LEU A 245 -12.92 12.38 -9.71
C LEU A 245 -13.07 11.83 -11.12
N THR A 246 -13.81 12.52 -11.99
CA THR A 246 -13.98 12.10 -13.39
C THR A 246 -12.64 12.11 -14.11
N ASP A 247 -11.88 13.19 -13.99
CA ASP A 247 -10.53 13.29 -14.56
C ASP A 247 -9.59 12.21 -14.00
N SER A 248 -9.64 11.97 -12.69
CA SER A 248 -8.82 10.91 -12.07
C SER A 248 -9.19 9.53 -12.60
N VAL A 249 -10.47 9.16 -12.61
CA VAL A 249 -10.89 7.84 -13.11
C VAL A 249 -10.52 7.67 -14.59
N THR A 250 -10.66 8.73 -15.40
CA THR A 250 -10.25 8.70 -16.81
C THR A 250 -8.78 8.34 -16.98
N VAL A 251 -7.88 9.01 -16.25
CA VAL A 251 -6.44 8.72 -16.41
C VAL A 251 -6.01 7.41 -15.79
N HIS A 252 -6.68 6.96 -14.72
CA HIS A 252 -6.40 5.66 -14.08
C HIS A 252 -6.87 4.46 -14.93
N GLN A 253 -7.67 4.67 -15.97
CA GLN A 253 -8.07 3.64 -16.93
C GLN A 253 -7.13 3.52 -18.12
N ARG A 254 -6.10 4.38 -18.25
CA ARG A 254 -5.06 4.26 -19.29
C ARG A 254 -4.33 2.93 -19.16
N SER A 255 -4.54 2.01 -20.09
CA SER A 255 -3.99 0.65 -20.07
C SER A 255 -4.10 0.01 -21.45
N ASP A 256 -3.05 -0.69 -21.89
CA ASP A 256 -3.05 -1.48 -23.14
C ASP A 256 -3.55 -2.93 -22.88
N VAL A 257 -3.91 -3.24 -21.62
CA VAL A 257 -4.43 -4.54 -21.20
C VAL A 257 -5.78 -4.38 -20.48
N PRO A 258 -6.62 -5.44 -20.45
CA PRO A 258 -7.90 -5.40 -19.75
C PRO A 258 -7.75 -5.08 -18.26
N TYR A 259 -8.71 -4.33 -17.73
CA TYR A 259 -8.79 -3.95 -16.32
C TYR A 259 -10.20 -4.16 -15.75
N GLY A 260 -10.27 -4.24 -14.44
CA GLY A 260 -11.53 -4.35 -13.69
C GLY A 260 -11.47 -3.57 -12.38
N MET A 261 -12.37 -3.89 -11.46
CA MET A 261 -12.39 -3.25 -10.16
C MET A 261 -12.80 -4.20 -9.02
N PHE A 262 -12.39 -3.87 -7.79
CA PHE A 262 -12.98 -4.47 -6.60
C PHE A 262 -14.18 -3.66 -6.13
N LEU A 263 -15.32 -4.32 -5.99
CA LEU A 263 -16.62 -3.72 -5.66
C LEU A 263 -17.15 -4.29 -4.34
N SER A 264 -17.08 -3.51 -3.26
CA SER A 264 -17.66 -3.87 -1.96
C SER A 264 -19.12 -3.40 -1.80
N GLY A 265 -19.68 -2.69 -2.77
CA GLY A 265 -20.97 -1.99 -2.61
C GLY A 265 -20.90 -0.79 -1.66
N GLY A 266 -19.73 -0.48 -1.12
CA GLY A 266 -19.49 0.72 -0.31
C GLY A 266 -19.49 2.00 -1.14
N VAL A 267 -19.52 3.16 -0.46
CA VAL A 267 -19.61 4.48 -1.12
C VAL A 267 -18.47 4.72 -2.11
N ASP A 268 -17.24 4.34 -1.74
CA ASP A 268 -16.05 4.61 -2.55
C ASP A 268 -16.06 3.77 -3.84
N SER A 269 -16.19 2.46 -3.71
CA SER A 269 -16.24 1.56 -4.87
C SER A 269 -17.45 1.84 -5.76
N SER A 270 -18.60 2.24 -5.18
CA SER A 270 -19.78 2.64 -5.95
C SER A 270 -19.58 3.96 -6.69
N ALA A 271 -18.80 4.92 -6.14
CA ALA A 271 -18.46 6.15 -6.82
C ALA A 271 -17.56 5.87 -8.05
N LEU A 272 -16.57 5.00 -7.91
CA LEU A 272 -15.71 4.58 -9.01
C LEU A 272 -16.51 3.84 -10.09
N LEU A 273 -17.35 2.88 -9.71
CA LEU A 273 -18.17 2.13 -10.64
C LEU A 273 -19.11 3.04 -11.44
N ALA A 274 -19.72 4.03 -10.78
CA ALA A 274 -20.61 4.99 -11.45
C ALA A 274 -19.87 5.80 -12.53
N LEU A 275 -18.63 6.21 -12.26
CA LEU A 275 -17.81 6.93 -13.24
C LEU A 275 -17.26 6.00 -14.33
N MET A 276 -16.77 4.81 -13.96
CA MET A 276 -16.26 3.84 -14.93
C MET A 276 -17.35 3.45 -15.95
N ARG A 277 -18.59 3.26 -15.50
CA ARG A 277 -19.73 2.99 -16.38
C ARG A 277 -19.96 4.10 -17.41
N GLU A 278 -19.76 5.37 -17.01
CA GLU A 278 -19.98 6.53 -17.89
C GLU A 278 -18.81 6.77 -18.86
N LEU A 279 -17.62 6.28 -18.52
CA LEU A 279 -16.39 6.47 -19.26
C LEU A 279 -16.02 5.30 -20.18
N ASN A 280 -16.75 4.17 -20.09
CA ASN A 280 -16.49 2.98 -20.89
C ASN A 280 -17.73 2.56 -21.68
N ASP A 281 -17.52 2.14 -22.90
CA ASP A 281 -18.57 1.53 -23.75
C ASP A 281 -18.84 0.08 -23.35
N GLU A 282 -17.81 -0.63 -22.86
CA GLU A 282 -17.89 -2.03 -22.42
C GLU A 282 -18.24 -2.15 -20.93
N PRO A 283 -18.97 -3.21 -20.52
CA PRO A 283 -19.28 -3.46 -19.13
C PRO A 283 -18.06 -3.62 -18.25
N VAL A 284 -18.00 -2.88 -17.14
CA VAL A 284 -16.92 -2.97 -16.14
C VAL A 284 -16.92 -4.34 -15.49
N HIS A 285 -15.77 -5.02 -15.41
CA HIS A 285 -15.65 -6.28 -14.69
C HIS A 285 -15.40 -6.00 -13.20
N ALA A 286 -16.38 -6.34 -12.36
CA ALA A 286 -16.40 -6.04 -10.93
C ALA A 286 -16.34 -7.31 -10.09
N PHE A 287 -15.39 -7.39 -9.15
CA PHE A 287 -15.19 -8.53 -8.25
C PHE A 287 -15.54 -8.17 -6.82
N CYS A 288 -16.21 -9.10 -6.12
CA CYS A 288 -16.57 -8.95 -4.71
C CYS A 288 -16.21 -10.19 -3.91
N ALA A 289 -15.69 -10.02 -2.70
CA ALA A 289 -15.59 -11.10 -1.72
C ALA A 289 -16.65 -10.93 -0.62
N GLY A 290 -17.23 -12.04 -0.17
CA GLY A 290 -18.14 -12.06 0.95
C GLY A 290 -17.91 -13.26 1.86
N PHE A 291 -18.61 -13.30 2.98
CA PHE A 291 -18.39 -14.26 4.05
C PHE A 291 -19.73 -14.91 4.43
N SER A 292 -19.75 -16.24 4.46
CA SER A 292 -20.89 -17.00 4.98
C SER A 292 -20.63 -17.42 6.42
N ALA A 293 -20.62 -16.44 7.34
CA ALA A 293 -20.42 -16.70 8.77
C ALA A 293 -21.54 -16.07 9.61
N PRO A 294 -22.00 -16.73 10.69
CA PRO A 294 -23.05 -16.18 11.55
C PRO A 294 -22.67 -14.81 12.11
N GLY A 295 -23.59 -13.83 12.02
CA GLY A 295 -23.41 -12.49 12.55
C GLY A 295 -22.52 -11.57 11.71
N VAL A 296 -22.03 -12.02 10.55
CA VAL A 296 -21.31 -11.19 9.57
C VAL A 296 -22.27 -10.74 8.47
N ALA A 297 -22.27 -9.46 8.15
CA ALA A 297 -23.04 -8.95 7.04
C ALA A 297 -22.37 -9.35 5.72
N ASP A 298 -23.05 -10.14 4.91
CA ASP A 298 -22.59 -10.45 3.55
C ASP A 298 -22.86 -9.25 2.64
N GLU A 299 -21.81 -8.73 2.03
CA GLU A 299 -21.87 -7.57 1.14
C GLU A 299 -22.15 -7.99 -0.31
N ARG A 300 -22.05 -9.28 -0.66
CA ARG A 300 -22.19 -9.79 -2.05
C ARG A 300 -23.54 -9.44 -2.68
N ASP A 301 -24.63 -9.61 -1.95
CA ASP A 301 -25.97 -9.31 -2.49
C ASP A 301 -26.13 -7.82 -2.78
N HIS A 302 -25.64 -6.96 -1.88
CA HIS A 302 -25.69 -5.53 -2.10
C HIS A 302 -24.77 -5.09 -3.24
N ALA A 303 -23.55 -5.63 -3.30
CA ALA A 303 -22.62 -5.38 -4.39
C ALA A 303 -23.19 -5.84 -5.75
N ARG A 304 -23.89 -6.97 -5.79
CA ARG A 304 -24.59 -7.45 -6.99
C ARG A 304 -25.65 -6.46 -7.47
N VAL A 305 -26.53 -5.99 -6.56
CA VAL A 305 -27.55 -4.98 -6.90
C VAL A 305 -26.91 -3.69 -7.44
N VAL A 306 -25.78 -3.28 -6.88
CA VAL A 306 -25.03 -2.09 -7.34
C VAL A 306 -24.42 -2.33 -8.72
N ALA A 307 -23.83 -3.50 -8.94
CA ALA A 307 -23.22 -3.88 -10.22
C ALA A 307 -24.27 -3.98 -11.34
N GLU A 308 -25.39 -4.66 -11.10
CA GLU A 308 -26.50 -4.80 -12.04
C GLU A 308 -27.08 -3.43 -12.44
N ALA A 309 -27.29 -2.54 -11.46
CA ALA A 309 -27.75 -1.18 -11.71
C ALA A 309 -26.76 -0.33 -12.53
N ALA A 310 -25.49 -0.69 -12.53
CA ALA A 310 -24.46 -0.07 -13.34
C ALA A 310 -24.21 -0.80 -14.67
N GLY A 311 -24.88 -1.93 -14.93
CA GLY A 311 -24.62 -2.76 -16.12
C GLY A 311 -23.24 -3.43 -16.11
N ALA A 312 -22.64 -3.64 -14.93
CA ALA A 312 -21.33 -4.24 -14.79
C ALA A 312 -21.40 -5.78 -14.83
N ARG A 313 -20.36 -6.41 -15.38
CA ARG A 313 -20.13 -7.86 -15.21
C ARG A 313 -19.68 -8.12 -13.78
N PHE A 314 -20.45 -8.90 -13.03
CA PHE A 314 -20.22 -9.10 -11.61
C PHE A 314 -19.78 -10.53 -11.30
N GLU A 315 -18.67 -10.67 -10.60
CA GLU A 315 -18.19 -11.94 -10.06
C GLU A 315 -18.01 -11.83 -8.53
N ALA A 316 -18.61 -12.79 -7.82
CA ALA A 316 -18.50 -12.87 -6.37
C ALA A 316 -17.80 -14.15 -5.94
N VAL A 317 -16.91 -14.02 -4.96
CA VAL A 317 -16.25 -15.17 -4.33
C VAL A 317 -16.61 -15.24 -2.86
N GLU A 318 -16.88 -16.44 -2.39
CA GLU A 318 -17.00 -16.71 -0.95
C GLU A 318 -15.61 -16.90 -0.36
N PHE A 319 -15.37 -16.27 0.79
CA PHE A 319 -14.21 -16.52 1.63
C PHE A 319 -14.67 -17.28 2.86
N ALA A 320 -14.36 -18.58 2.91
CA ALA A 320 -14.75 -19.49 3.98
C ALA A 320 -13.66 -19.61 5.06
N GLU A 321 -13.98 -20.28 6.19
CA GLU A 321 -13.03 -20.55 7.25
C GLU A 321 -11.82 -21.39 6.77
N ASP A 322 -12.07 -22.38 5.89
CA ASP A 322 -11.00 -23.20 5.30
C ASP A 322 -10.01 -22.37 4.48
N ASP A 323 -10.50 -21.34 3.77
CA ASP A 323 -9.62 -20.40 3.07
C ASP A 323 -8.72 -19.64 4.04
N PHE A 324 -9.25 -19.26 5.21
CA PHE A 324 -8.46 -18.59 6.23
C PHE A 324 -7.29 -19.45 6.68
N TRP A 325 -7.53 -20.70 7.05
CA TRP A 325 -6.47 -21.60 7.54
C TRP A 325 -5.46 -21.93 6.46
N ARG A 326 -5.91 -22.16 5.24
CA ARG A 326 -5.07 -22.54 4.11
C ARG A 326 -4.25 -21.38 3.53
N LEU A 327 -4.81 -20.17 3.44
CA LEU A 327 -4.15 -19.05 2.74
C LEU A 327 -3.28 -18.20 3.66
N LEU A 328 -3.52 -18.19 4.96
CA LEU A 328 -2.81 -17.30 5.87
C LEU A 328 -1.28 -17.48 5.88
N PRO A 329 -0.70 -18.68 5.78
CA PRO A 329 0.76 -18.83 5.66
C PRO A 329 1.33 -18.13 4.42
N ALA A 330 0.71 -18.33 3.26
CA ALA A 330 1.12 -17.68 1.99
C ALA A 330 0.95 -16.16 2.05
N VAL A 331 -0.13 -15.67 2.66
CA VAL A 331 -0.37 -14.23 2.87
C VAL A 331 0.67 -13.63 3.80
N ALA A 332 1.03 -14.30 4.90
CA ALA A 332 2.09 -13.86 5.79
C ALA A 332 3.46 -13.84 5.10
N ALA A 333 3.72 -14.78 4.20
CA ALA A 333 4.92 -14.82 3.37
C ALA A 333 4.97 -13.69 2.32
N ALA A 334 3.83 -13.32 1.75
CA ALA A 334 3.76 -12.18 0.83
C ALA A 334 3.93 -10.82 1.52
N MET A 335 3.57 -10.71 2.79
CA MET A 335 3.63 -9.48 3.58
C MET A 335 5.00 -9.28 4.24
N ASP A 336 6.04 -9.10 3.47
CA ASP A 336 7.41 -8.97 3.96
C ASP A 336 7.65 -7.72 4.84
N ASP A 337 6.97 -6.62 4.59
CA ASP A 337 6.85 -5.49 5.53
C ASP A 337 5.51 -5.65 6.28
N PRO A 338 5.52 -6.05 7.56
CA PRO A 338 4.35 -6.62 8.20
C PRO A 338 3.22 -5.62 8.44
N ALA A 339 2.06 -5.94 7.89
CA ALA A 339 0.78 -5.32 8.19
C ALA A 339 -0.26 -6.42 8.45
N ALA A 340 -0.93 -6.37 9.59
CA ALA A 340 -1.87 -7.40 10.03
C ALA A 340 -3.34 -6.95 9.88
N ASP A 341 -3.68 -6.32 8.75
CA ASP A 341 -5.08 -6.00 8.41
C ASP A 341 -5.86 -7.28 8.09
N TYR A 342 -7.05 -7.42 8.61
CA TYR A 342 -7.94 -8.57 8.32
C TYR A 342 -8.30 -8.72 6.84
N ALA A 343 -8.31 -7.63 6.09
CA ALA A 343 -8.65 -7.62 4.66
C ALA A 343 -7.53 -8.19 3.76
N LEU A 344 -6.35 -8.52 4.29
CA LEU A 344 -5.28 -9.20 3.56
C LEU A 344 -5.78 -10.44 2.83
N LEU A 345 -6.46 -11.31 3.56
CA LEU A 345 -6.89 -12.63 3.09
C LEU A 345 -7.89 -12.57 1.92
N PRO A 346 -9.03 -11.85 2.04
CA PRO A 346 -9.94 -11.70 0.92
C PRO A 346 -9.33 -10.90 -0.24
N SER A 347 -8.44 -9.93 0.01
CA SER A 347 -7.74 -9.20 -1.05
C SER A 347 -6.82 -10.12 -1.85
N TYR A 348 -6.11 -11.04 -1.18
CA TYR A 348 -5.25 -12.04 -1.82
C TYR A 348 -6.07 -13.00 -2.70
N LYS A 349 -7.21 -13.49 -2.19
CA LYS A 349 -8.11 -14.37 -2.94
C LYS A 349 -8.74 -13.67 -4.16
N LEU A 350 -9.18 -12.41 -3.98
CA LEU A 350 -9.72 -11.58 -5.07
C LEU A 350 -8.67 -11.30 -6.16
N ALA A 351 -7.43 -11.04 -5.77
CA ALA A 351 -6.34 -10.81 -6.72
C ALA A 351 -6.08 -12.05 -7.59
N ARG A 352 -6.10 -13.24 -6.99
CA ARG A 352 -5.99 -14.51 -7.73
C ARG A 352 -7.14 -14.66 -8.73
N LEU A 353 -8.38 -14.43 -8.30
CA LEU A 353 -9.56 -14.52 -9.16
C LEU A 353 -9.46 -13.53 -10.35
N ALA A 354 -9.05 -12.29 -10.10
CA ALA A 354 -8.85 -11.30 -11.15
C ALA A 354 -7.79 -11.76 -12.17
N ARG A 355 -6.69 -12.35 -11.69
CA ARG A 355 -5.64 -12.90 -12.57
C ARG A 355 -6.14 -14.09 -13.39
N GLU A 356 -6.91 -15.00 -12.79
CA GLU A 356 -7.55 -16.13 -13.45
C GLU A 356 -8.56 -15.67 -14.53
N ALA A 357 -9.21 -14.51 -14.31
CA ALA A 357 -10.07 -13.86 -15.30
C ALA A 357 -9.28 -13.09 -16.41
N GLY A 358 -7.95 -13.18 -16.42
CA GLY A 358 -7.09 -12.54 -17.43
C GLY A 358 -6.79 -11.06 -17.18
N LEU A 359 -7.14 -10.51 -16.03
CA LEU A 359 -6.91 -9.10 -15.72
C LEU A 359 -5.53 -8.89 -15.07
N LYS A 360 -4.85 -7.83 -15.50
CA LYS A 360 -3.59 -7.37 -14.90
C LYS A 360 -3.76 -6.09 -14.08
N VAL A 361 -4.88 -5.38 -14.21
CA VAL A 361 -5.14 -4.09 -13.54
C VAL A 361 -6.49 -4.11 -12.84
N ILE A 362 -6.51 -3.64 -11.57
CA ILE A 362 -7.71 -3.55 -10.75
C ILE A 362 -7.79 -2.16 -10.09
N LEU A 363 -8.88 -1.44 -10.33
CA LEU A 363 -9.17 -0.18 -9.64
C LEU A 363 -9.82 -0.47 -8.28
N THR A 364 -9.40 0.28 -7.25
CA THR A 364 -9.89 0.11 -5.87
C THR A 364 -10.28 1.43 -5.23
N GLY A 365 -11.15 1.37 -4.22
CA GLY A 365 -11.63 2.54 -3.47
C GLY A 365 -10.72 3.00 -2.33
N GLU A 366 -9.47 2.54 -2.26
CA GLU A 366 -8.53 2.94 -1.20
C GLU A 366 -8.25 4.45 -1.25
N GLY A 367 -8.08 5.08 -0.09
CA GLY A 367 -7.93 6.53 0.06
C GLY A 367 -9.24 7.30 0.26
N GLY A 368 -10.39 6.72 -0.13
CA GLY A 368 -11.69 7.37 0.02
C GLY A 368 -12.10 7.61 1.47
N ASP A 369 -11.83 6.68 2.38
CA ASP A 369 -12.09 6.86 3.82
C ASP A 369 -11.18 7.92 4.44
N GLU A 370 -9.91 7.97 4.06
CA GLU A 370 -8.91 8.89 4.56
C GLU A 370 -9.21 10.32 4.13
N LEU A 371 -9.41 10.53 2.85
CA LEU A 371 -9.60 11.87 2.29
C LEU A 371 -10.98 12.49 2.59
N PHE A 372 -12.03 11.66 2.72
CA PHE A 372 -13.40 12.14 2.96
C PHE A 372 -13.91 11.87 4.38
N ALA A 373 -13.02 11.61 5.34
CA ALA A 373 -13.34 11.41 6.76
C ALA A 373 -14.35 10.27 7.02
N GLY A 374 -14.15 9.11 6.41
CA GLY A 374 -15.06 7.96 6.52
C GLY A 374 -15.01 7.25 7.87
N TYR A 375 -13.90 7.29 8.59
CA TYR A 375 -13.72 6.55 9.84
C TYR A 375 -14.28 7.28 11.07
N GLY A 376 -14.86 6.51 11.99
CA GLY A 376 -15.36 7.03 13.25
C GLY A 376 -14.28 7.64 14.16
N ARG A 377 -13.00 7.22 14.00
CA ARG A 377 -11.87 7.77 14.75
C ARG A 377 -11.63 9.26 14.46
N TYR A 378 -11.83 9.70 13.22
CA TYR A 378 -11.69 11.10 12.84
C TYR A 378 -12.66 11.99 13.59
N ARG A 379 -13.95 11.58 13.66
CA ARG A 379 -14.97 12.31 14.40
C ARG A 379 -14.68 12.39 15.91
N ARG A 380 -14.12 11.30 16.48
CA ARG A 380 -13.71 11.28 17.89
C ARG A 380 -12.49 12.17 18.16
N ASN A 381 -11.52 12.16 17.25
CA ASN A 381 -10.33 13.03 17.38
C ASN A 381 -10.68 14.51 17.21
N ALA A 382 -11.59 14.86 16.27
CA ALA A 382 -12.01 16.23 16.02
C ALA A 382 -12.77 16.87 17.19
N ARG A 383 -13.32 16.09 18.14
CA ARG A 383 -14.01 16.61 19.34
C ARG A 383 -13.00 17.16 20.35
N TRP A 384 -13.43 18.14 21.16
CA TRP A 384 -12.68 18.58 22.31
C TRP A 384 -12.56 17.45 23.35
N ARG A 385 -11.46 17.42 24.12
CA ARG A 385 -11.24 16.38 25.15
C ARG A 385 -12.38 16.34 26.18
N LEU A 386 -12.89 17.51 26.59
CA LEU A 386 -14.04 17.64 27.51
C LEU A 386 -15.33 16.99 26.93
N PHE A 387 -15.47 16.88 25.62
CA PHE A 387 -16.60 16.25 24.93
C PHE A 387 -16.26 14.84 24.37
N GLY A 388 -15.33 14.15 25.03
CA GLY A 388 -14.96 12.78 24.69
C GLY A 388 -14.00 12.64 23.48
N GLY A 389 -13.28 13.72 23.13
CA GLY A 389 -12.21 13.68 22.14
C GLY A 389 -11.05 12.80 22.59
N ARG A 390 -10.47 12.04 21.66
CA ARG A 390 -9.35 11.13 21.92
C ARG A 390 -8.27 11.28 20.86
N PRO A 391 -6.97 11.14 21.22
CA PRO A 391 -5.89 11.06 20.25
C PRO A 391 -6.12 9.94 19.23
N MET A 392 -5.48 10.04 18.08
CA MET A 392 -5.48 8.97 17.10
C MET A 392 -4.84 7.71 17.72
N ARG A 393 -5.49 6.55 17.52
CA ARG A 393 -4.99 5.24 17.99
C ARG A 393 -4.57 5.26 19.46
N ALA A 394 -5.44 5.80 20.34
CA ALA A 394 -5.17 6.00 21.77
C ALA A 394 -5.04 4.71 22.58
N ARG A 395 -5.39 3.54 22.00
CA ARG A 395 -5.33 2.23 22.65
C ARG A 395 -4.71 1.20 21.73
N GLY A 396 -3.75 0.45 22.25
CA GLY A 396 -3.15 -0.69 21.59
C GLY A 396 -4.00 -1.97 21.71
N ALA A 397 -3.69 -2.98 20.91
CA ALA A 397 -4.42 -4.25 20.94
C ALA A 397 -4.21 -5.00 22.26
N PHE A 398 -3.03 -4.90 22.85
CA PHE A 398 -2.66 -5.59 24.10
C PHE A 398 -2.85 -4.74 25.37
N ASP A 399 -3.42 -3.53 25.28
CA ASP A 399 -3.65 -2.67 26.43
C ASP A 399 -4.47 -3.38 27.54
N GLY A 400 -3.92 -3.45 28.75
CA GLY A 400 -4.55 -4.08 29.92
C GLY A 400 -4.65 -5.61 29.82
N MET A 401 -3.81 -6.25 29.00
CA MET A 401 -3.64 -7.69 28.92
C MET A 401 -2.26 -8.07 29.46
N ASP A 402 -2.22 -9.06 30.34
CA ASP A 402 -0.97 -9.57 30.93
C ASP A 402 -0.37 -10.70 30.07
N VAL A 403 -0.18 -10.43 28.77
CA VAL A 403 0.35 -11.40 27.80
C VAL A 403 1.82 -11.13 27.47
N LEU A 404 2.19 -9.88 27.30
CA LEU A 404 3.55 -9.50 26.94
C LEU A 404 4.47 -9.54 28.16
N ARG A 405 5.72 -10.01 27.98
CA ARG A 405 6.75 -10.01 29.06
C ARG A 405 7.02 -8.58 29.55
N THR A 406 7.15 -7.66 28.61
CA THR A 406 7.33 -6.24 28.87
C THR A 406 6.30 -5.47 28.05
N TYR A 407 5.49 -4.64 28.72
CA TYR A 407 4.56 -3.79 28.03
C TYR A 407 5.33 -2.65 27.35
N PRO A 408 5.22 -2.48 26.01
CA PRO A 408 5.99 -1.47 25.31
C PRO A 408 5.44 -0.06 25.57
N GLY A 409 6.21 0.77 26.30
CA GLY A 409 5.79 2.15 26.64
C GLY A 409 5.71 3.08 25.43
N ASN A 410 6.49 2.83 24.39
CA ASN A 410 6.70 3.75 23.25
C ASN A 410 6.04 3.31 21.94
N TRP A 411 5.15 2.29 21.97
CA TRP A 411 4.53 1.75 20.75
C TRP A 411 3.79 2.80 19.90
N ARG A 412 3.36 3.91 20.52
CA ARG A 412 2.63 4.99 19.86
C ARG A 412 3.53 6.16 19.41
N ALA A 413 4.84 6.07 19.61
CA ALA A 413 5.77 7.17 19.35
C ALA A 413 5.72 7.64 17.88
N GLY A 414 5.67 6.73 16.92
CA GLY A 414 5.55 7.05 15.49
C GLY A 414 4.29 7.87 15.18
N ILE A 415 3.13 7.45 15.71
CA ILE A 415 1.88 8.21 15.58
C ILE A 415 1.99 9.60 16.24
N GLY A 416 2.64 9.70 17.40
CA GLY A 416 2.88 10.98 18.07
C GLY A 416 3.73 11.94 17.25
N VAL A 417 4.78 11.43 16.58
CA VAL A 417 5.61 12.22 15.66
C VAL A 417 4.78 12.71 14.48
N ALA A 418 3.96 11.85 13.88
CA ALA A 418 3.06 12.25 12.79
C ALA A 418 2.03 13.30 13.25
N GLU A 419 1.43 13.16 14.45
CA GLU A 419 0.48 14.15 15.00
C GLU A 419 1.13 15.54 15.17
N VAL A 420 2.39 15.60 15.58
CA VAL A 420 3.13 16.86 15.71
C VAL A 420 3.45 17.44 14.33
N ALA A 421 3.96 16.63 13.41
CA ALA A 421 4.35 17.05 12.06
C ALA A 421 3.15 17.56 11.25
N GLU A 422 1.99 16.93 11.40
CA GLU A 422 0.79 17.26 10.63
C GLU A 422 -0.07 18.36 11.29
N ASN A 423 0.24 18.77 12.52
CA ASN A 423 -0.42 19.89 13.16
C ASN A 423 0.09 21.24 12.63
N ARG A 424 -0.12 21.47 11.33
CA ARG A 424 0.35 22.64 10.60
C ARG A 424 -0.61 23.83 10.74
N PRO A 425 -0.13 25.09 10.61
CA PRO A 425 -0.97 26.28 10.69
C PRO A 425 -2.16 26.23 9.72
N GLY A 426 -3.33 26.60 10.21
CA GLY A 426 -4.58 26.64 9.45
C GLY A 426 -5.32 25.31 9.33
N ARG A 427 -4.70 24.17 9.55
CA ARG A 427 -5.40 22.88 9.52
C ARG A 427 -6.38 22.72 10.67
N THR A 428 -7.57 22.23 10.35
CA THR A 428 -8.54 21.80 11.36
C THR A 428 -8.08 20.50 12.04
N ARG A 429 -8.64 20.19 13.22
CA ARG A 429 -8.37 18.91 13.89
C ARG A 429 -8.75 17.70 13.03
N LEU A 430 -9.79 17.84 12.20
CA LEU A 430 -10.19 16.79 11.27
C LEU A 430 -9.12 16.60 10.18
N GLN A 431 -8.62 17.68 9.59
CA GLN A 431 -7.54 17.62 8.61
C GLN A 431 -6.25 17.02 9.21
N VAL A 432 -5.89 17.41 10.43
CA VAL A 432 -4.72 16.80 11.12
C VAL A 432 -4.89 15.29 11.26
N ALA A 433 -6.06 14.82 11.72
CA ALA A 433 -6.32 13.40 11.87
C ALA A 433 -6.29 12.63 10.53
N GLN A 434 -6.79 13.23 9.44
CA GLN A 434 -6.70 12.68 8.09
C GLN A 434 -5.25 12.62 7.61
N ALA A 435 -4.48 13.69 7.79
CA ALA A 435 -3.09 13.77 7.38
C ALA A 435 -2.20 12.75 8.12
N VAL A 436 -2.40 12.54 9.42
CA VAL A 436 -1.70 11.50 10.20
C VAL A 436 -1.91 10.10 9.60
N ASP A 437 -3.15 9.76 9.23
CA ASP A 437 -3.40 8.46 8.60
C ASP A 437 -2.82 8.39 7.18
N CYS A 438 -2.88 9.46 6.40
CA CYS A 438 -2.28 9.50 5.05
C CYS A 438 -0.75 9.39 5.08
N THR A 439 -0.10 9.86 6.16
CA THR A 439 1.36 9.83 6.30
C THR A 439 1.91 8.48 6.71
N ASP A 440 1.21 7.75 7.58
CA ASP A 440 1.72 6.51 8.19
C ASP A 440 0.84 5.29 7.92
N TRP A 441 -0.42 5.33 8.36
CA TRP A 441 -1.28 4.15 8.29
C TRP A 441 -1.65 3.77 6.86
N LEU A 442 -2.01 4.74 6.02
CA LEU A 442 -2.37 4.49 4.62
C LEU A 442 -1.21 3.82 3.85
N PRO A 443 0.02 4.36 3.81
CA PRO A 443 1.12 3.75 3.05
C PRO A 443 1.66 2.46 3.67
N HIS A 444 1.63 2.30 5.00
CA HIS A 444 2.29 1.18 5.68
C HIS A 444 1.36 0.04 6.10
N ASP A 445 0.04 0.23 5.97
CA ASP A 445 -0.97 -0.80 6.21
C ASP A 445 -1.80 -1.04 4.95
N LEU A 446 -2.64 -0.08 4.54
CA LEU A 446 -3.60 -0.29 3.47
C LEU A 446 -2.97 -0.44 2.09
N LEU A 447 -2.05 0.45 1.72
CA LEU A 447 -1.38 0.40 0.42
C LEU A 447 -0.35 -0.73 0.35
N ALA A 448 0.35 -1.01 1.47
CA ALA A 448 1.22 -2.18 1.58
C ALA A 448 0.42 -3.49 1.36
N LYS A 449 -0.72 -3.63 2.04
CA LYS A 449 -1.67 -4.74 1.83
C LYS A 449 -2.09 -4.84 0.37
N LEU A 450 -2.56 -3.75 -0.22
CA LEU A 450 -3.02 -3.73 -1.61
C LEU A 450 -1.91 -4.18 -2.56
N ASP A 451 -0.73 -3.58 -2.45
CA ASP A 451 0.42 -3.91 -3.31
C ASP A 451 0.82 -5.38 -3.14
N ARG A 452 1.04 -5.85 -1.92
CA ARG A 452 1.53 -7.21 -1.67
C ARG A 452 0.54 -8.29 -2.08
N CYS A 453 -0.74 -8.12 -1.71
CA CYS A 453 -1.76 -9.12 -2.05
C CYS A 453 -2.01 -9.23 -3.54
N LEU A 454 -2.00 -8.10 -4.27
CA LEU A 454 -2.24 -8.13 -5.70
C LEU A 454 -0.98 -8.57 -6.47
N MET A 455 0.19 -8.06 -6.09
CA MET A 455 1.44 -8.40 -6.77
C MET A 455 1.87 -9.86 -6.56
N ALA A 456 1.46 -10.51 -5.49
CA ALA A 456 1.63 -11.95 -5.31
C ALA A 456 1.02 -12.78 -6.46
N HIS A 457 0.09 -12.18 -7.21
CA HIS A 457 -0.58 -12.77 -8.38
C HIS A 457 -0.29 -12.03 -9.70
N GLY A 458 0.67 -11.10 -9.72
CA GLY A 458 0.96 -10.30 -10.90
C GLY A 458 -0.22 -9.43 -11.34
N VAL A 459 -0.91 -8.79 -10.39
CA VAL A 459 -2.02 -7.86 -10.62
C VAL A 459 -1.66 -6.50 -10.03
N GLU A 460 -1.94 -5.44 -10.78
CA GLU A 460 -1.73 -4.05 -10.37
C GLU A 460 -2.97 -3.46 -9.70
N GLY A 461 -2.82 -2.92 -8.48
CA GLY A 461 -3.85 -2.10 -7.84
C GLY A 461 -3.70 -0.62 -8.16
N ARG A 462 -4.78 0.03 -8.62
CA ARG A 462 -4.87 1.48 -8.86
C ARG A 462 -5.86 2.13 -7.91
N THR A 463 -5.54 3.35 -7.47
CA THR A 463 -6.25 4.04 -6.39
C THR A 463 -6.69 5.46 -6.81
N PRO A 464 -7.77 5.61 -7.61
CA PRO A 464 -8.17 6.91 -8.16
C PRO A 464 -8.43 8.00 -7.11
N PHE A 465 -8.80 7.65 -5.88
CA PHE A 465 -8.95 8.63 -4.81
C PHE A 465 -7.62 9.27 -4.39
N LEU A 466 -6.50 8.57 -4.54
CA LEU A 466 -5.17 9.07 -4.18
C LEU A 466 -4.48 9.85 -5.31
N ASP A 467 -5.25 10.28 -6.29
CA ASP A 467 -4.79 11.25 -7.28
C ASP A 467 -4.56 12.62 -6.64
N PRO A 468 -3.46 13.33 -6.95
CA PRO A 468 -3.17 14.65 -6.37
C PRO A 468 -4.30 15.68 -6.53
N ARG A 469 -5.02 15.68 -7.68
CA ARG A 469 -6.15 16.60 -7.93
C ARG A 469 -7.35 16.28 -7.04
N VAL A 470 -7.66 14.99 -6.86
CA VAL A 470 -8.71 14.54 -5.94
C VAL A 470 -8.34 14.86 -4.50
N ALA A 471 -7.10 14.59 -4.12
CA ALA A 471 -6.59 14.85 -2.77
C ALA A 471 -6.64 16.34 -2.43
N GLU A 472 -6.27 17.22 -3.36
CA GLU A 472 -6.35 18.67 -3.17
C GLU A 472 -7.79 19.10 -2.88
N VAL A 473 -8.75 18.73 -3.73
CA VAL A 473 -10.16 19.09 -3.54
C VAL A 473 -10.69 18.48 -2.23
N ALA A 474 -10.48 17.19 -2.00
CA ALA A 474 -11.00 16.49 -0.83
C ALA A 474 -10.46 17.05 0.48
N PHE A 475 -9.15 17.36 0.54
CA PHE A 475 -8.53 17.87 1.76
C PHE A 475 -8.94 19.31 2.07
N ARG A 476 -9.18 20.14 1.03
CA ARG A 476 -9.67 21.52 1.17
C ARG A 476 -11.16 21.64 1.43
N LEU A 477 -11.95 20.56 1.35
CA LEU A 477 -13.37 20.60 1.68
C LEU A 477 -13.61 21.10 3.10
N PRO A 478 -14.61 21.99 3.32
CA PRO A 478 -15.08 22.32 4.65
C PRO A 478 -15.45 21.09 5.46
N ASP A 479 -15.10 21.03 6.74
CA ASP A 479 -15.37 19.86 7.61
C ASP A 479 -16.85 19.46 7.60
N ARG A 480 -17.79 20.44 7.51
CA ARG A 480 -19.24 20.20 7.40
C ARG A 480 -19.67 19.45 6.14
N LEU A 481 -18.84 19.47 5.08
CA LEU A 481 -19.08 18.73 3.84
C LEU A 481 -18.40 17.35 3.83
N LYS A 482 -17.43 17.14 4.71
CA LYS A 482 -16.85 15.81 5.00
C LYS A 482 -17.71 15.03 5.99
N VAL A 483 -18.10 15.68 7.10
CA VAL A 483 -18.88 15.07 8.19
C VAL A 483 -20.14 15.88 8.45
N ARG A 484 -21.32 15.27 8.27
CA ARG A 484 -22.62 15.91 8.54
C ARG A 484 -23.57 14.90 9.18
N LEU A 485 -24.33 15.32 10.20
CA LEU A 485 -25.28 14.47 10.93
C LEU A 485 -24.67 13.15 11.43
N GLY A 486 -23.39 13.18 11.84
CA GLY A 486 -22.70 11.97 12.29
C GLY A 486 -22.24 11.02 11.18
N LEU A 487 -22.47 11.33 9.91
CA LEU A 487 -22.03 10.55 8.76
C LEU A 487 -20.75 11.18 8.15
N GLY A 488 -19.71 10.37 7.95
CA GLY A 488 -18.54 10.73 7.14
C GLY A 488 -18.83 10.62 5.65
N LYS A 489 -17.93 11.15 4.81
CA LYS A 489 -18.03 11.12 3.34
C LYS A 489 -19.30 11.81 2.80
N TRP A 490 -19.81 12.82 3.48
CA TRP A 490 -21.14 13.35 3.17
C TRP A 490 -21.27 13.83 1.72
N LEU A 491 -20.29 14.58 1.22
CA LEU A 491 -20.31 15.06 -0.17
C LEU A 491 -20.20 13.92 -1.18
N LEU A 492 -19.31 12.95 -0.93
CA LEU A 492 -19.16 11.77 -1.78
C LEU A 492 -20.45 10.91 -1.79
N ARG A 493 -21.12 10.76 -0.63
CA ARG A 493 -22.43 10.10 -0.56
C ARG A 493 -23.48 10.83 -1.40
N SER A 494 -23.46 12.16 -1.39
CA SER A 494 -24.38 12.96 -2.21
C SER A 494 -24.09 12.79 -3.70
N PHE A 495 -22.84 12.67 -4.09
CA PHE A 495 -22.41 12.35 -5.45
C PHE A 495 -22.94 10.97 -5.88
N VAL A 496 -22.70 9.92 -5.11
CA VAL A 496 -23.15 8.56 -5.41
C VAL A 496 -24.69 8.48 -5.46
N LYS A 497 -25.40 9.19 -4.57
CA LYS A 497 -26.87 9.21 -4.57
C LYS A 497 -27.45 9.71 -5.91
N ARG A 498 -26.78 10.68 -6.54
CA ARG A 498 -27.26 11.23 -7.83
C ARG A 498 -26.98 10.28 -9.00
N ARG A 499 -25.84 9.57 -9.00
CA ARG A 499 -25.38 8.75 -10.13
C ARG A 499 -25.78 7.27 -10.03
N LEU A 500 -25.78 6.74 -8.83
CA LEU A 500 -26.06 5.32 -8.57
C LEU A 500 -26.87 5.16 -7.28
N PRO A 501 -28.16 5.57 -7.27
CA PRO A 501 -29.03 5.54 -6.08
C PRO A 501 -29.19 4.14 -5.47
N SER A 502 -29.10 3.07 -6.27
CA SER A 502 -29.14 1.67 -5.84
C SER A 502 -28.04 1.31 -4.83
N ALA A 503 -26.92 2.02 -4.82
CA ALA A 503 -25.85 1.87 -3.82
C ALA A 503 -26.27 2.31 -2.41
N ARG A 504 -27.46 2.95 -2.24
CA ARG A 504 -27.98 3.41 -0.94
C ARG A 504 -26.93 4.12 -0.08
N PRO A 505 -26.23 5.13 -0.61
CA PRO A 505 -25.01 5.68 0.01
C PRO A 505 -25.23 6.28 1.40
N PHE A 506 -26.45 6.64 1.79
CA PHE A 506 -26.78 7.17 3.13
C PHE A 506 -27.19 6.09 4.13
N SER A 507 -27.23 4.81 3.73
CA SER A 507 -27.45 3.71 4.68
C SER A 507 -26.29 3.61 5.68
N ARG A 508 -26.52 2.93 6.80
CA ARG A 508 -25.48 2.65 7.79
C ARG A 508 -24.38 1.83 7.12
N LYS A 509 -23.10 2.27 7.27
CA LYS A 509 -21.94 1.53 6.77
C LYS A 509 -21.98 0.09 7.32
N ARG A 510 -22.09 -0.88 6.44
CA ARG A 510 -21.77 -2.28 6.72
C ARG A 510 -20.26 -2.35 6.52
N GLY A 511 -19.49 -2.50 7.59
CA GLY A 511 -18.04 -2.60 7.45
C GLY A 511 -17.65 -3.96 6.89
N PHE A 512 -16.71 -4.01 5.98
CA PHE A 512 -16.07 -5.25 5.57
C PHE A 512 -15.38 -5.86 6.81
N THR A 513 -16.02 -6.86 7.39
CA THR A 513 -15.57 -7.47 8.64
C THR A 513 -15.29 -8.94 8.39
N VAL A 514 -14.02 -9.29 8.31
CA VAL A 514 -13.59 -10.69 8.23
C VAL A 514 -13.81 -11.34 9.60
N PRO A 515 -14.47 -12.50 9.70
CA PRO A 515 -14.80 -13.14 10.99
C PRO A 515 -13.61 -13.86 11.65
N VAL A 516 -12.40 -13.39 11.44
CA VAL A 516 -11.13 -13.95 11.93
C VAL A 516 -11.16 -14.26 13.44
N THR A 517 -11.73 -13.33 14.23
CA THR A 517 -11.83 -13.51 15.69
C THR A 517 -12.65 -14.75 16.07
N GLY A 518 -13.74 -15.00 15.34
CA GLY A 518 -14.58 -16.18 15.56
C GLY A 518 -13.87 -17.48 15.19
N TRP A 519 -13.23 -17.51 14.04
CA TRP A 519 -12.49 -18.67 13.55
C TRP A 519 -11.32 -19.02 14.48
N ILE A 520 -10.51 -18.03 14.90
CA ILE A 520 -9.44 -18.25 15.87
C ILE A 520 -10.00 -18.78 17.20
N ALA A 521 -11.09 -18.23 17.72
CA ALA A 521 -11.69 -18.67 18.97
C ALA A 521 -12.21 -20.11 18.87
N GLY A 522 -12.76 -20.52 17.71
CA GLY A 522 -13.24 -21.90 17.45
C GLY A 522 -12.13 -22.95 17.52
N ARG A 523 -10.90 -22.59 17.16
CA ARG A 523 -9.73 -23.49 17.16
C ARG A 523 -8.66 -23.07 18.18
N GLY A 524 -8.98 -22.18 19.10
CA GLY A 524 -8.00 -21.56 20.00
C GLY A 524 -7.26 -22.55 20.91
N ARG A 525 -7.89 -23.65 21.32
CA ARG A 525 -7.26 -24.68 22.15
C ARG A 525 -6.15 -25.44 21.41
N ASP A 526 -6.33 -25.69 20.11
CA ASP A 526 -5.33 -26.36 19.26
C ASP A 526 -4.24 -25.37 18.84
N LEU A 527 -4.64 -24.14 18.53
CA LEU A 527 -3.78 -23.12 17.96
C LEU A 527 -2.87 -22.46 19.00
N GLY A 528 -3.39 -22.22 20.22
CA GLY A 528 -2.64 -21.54 21.29
C GLY A 528 -1.28 -22.14 21.59
N PRO A 529 -1.17 -23.46 21.83
CA PRO A 529 0.10 -24.15 22.08
C PRO A 529 1.07 -24.06 20.87
N LEU A 530 0.55 -24.11 19.63
CA LEU A 530 1.36 -24.00 18.42
C LEU A 530 1.98 -22.61 18.28
N VAL A 531 1.21 -21.56 18.55
CA VAL A 531 1.68 -20.17 18.54
C VAL A 531 2.64 -19.91 19.69
N ALA A 532 2.32 -20.39 20.90
CA ALA A 532 3.12 -20.17 22.10
C ALA A 532 4.56 -20.71 21.99
N ARG A 533 4.77 -21.81 21.27
CA ARG A 533 6.10 -22.40 21.08
C ARG A 533 6.98 -21.70 20.04
N GLN A 534 6.42 -20.79 19.20
CA GLN A 534 7.21 -20.10 18.17
C GLN A 534 8.27 -19.19 18.80
N PRO A 535 9.53 -19.20 18.31
CA PRO A 535 10.64 -18.50 18.94
C PRO A 535 10.37 -17.01 19.18
N GLY A 536 9.86 -16.26 18.19
CA GLY A 536 9.57 -14.85 18.33
C GLY A 536 8.43 -14.55 19.32
N VAL A 537 7.46 -15.47 19.47
CA VAL A 537 6.37 -15.35 20.44
C VAL A 537 6.88 -15.65 21.85
N ARG A 538 7.69 -16.70 22.01
CA ARG A 538 8.32 -17.05 23.31
C ARG A 538 9.20 -15.93 23.86
N GLU A 539 9.90 -15.21 22.96
CA GLU A 539 10.70 -14.05 23.36
C GLU A 539 9.81 -12.91 23.87
N ALA A 540 8.69 -12.65 23.21
CA ALA A 540 7.84 -11.48 23.49
C ALA A 540 6.81 -11.72 24.59
N CYS A 541 6.32 -12.95 24.77
CA CYS A 541 5.16 -13.26 25.59
C CYS A 541 5.54 -14.04 26.87
N ARG A 542 4.69 -13.95 27.90
CA ARG A 542 4.82 -14.70 29.15
C ARG A 542 4.43 -16.17 28.96
N PRO A 543 5.10 -17.12 29.61
CA PRO A 543 4.71 -18.52 29.56
C PRO A 543 3.24 -18.71 29.99
N GLY A 544 2.49 -19.55 29.28
CA GLY A 544 1.09 -19.87 29.56
C GLY A 544 0.07 -18.78 29.25
N ALA A 545 0.52 -17.54 28.98
CA ALA A 545 -0.39 -16.42 28.71
C ALA A 545 -0.96 -16.44 27.28
N VAL A 546 -0.21 -17.00 26.33
CA VAL A 546 -0.63 -17.11 24.93
C VAL A 546 -1.78 -18.11 24.79
N GLU A 547 -1.66 -19.28 25.43
CA GLU A 547 -2.72 -20.30 25.44
C GLU A 547 -4.01 -19.75 26.06
N GLY A 548 -3.90 -19.00 27.18
CA GLY A 548 -5.02 -18.30 27.80
C GLY A 548 -5.65 -17.25 26.88
N LEU A 549 -4.84 -16.52 26.10
CA LEU A 549 -5.32 -15.55 25.13
C LEU A 549 -6.14 -16.22 23.99
N PHE A 550 -5.65 -17.33 23.46
CA PHE A 550 -6.30 -18.07 22.37
C PHE A 550 -7.55 -18.84 22.84
N ALA A 551 -7.61 -19.24 24.11
CA ALA A 551 -8.81 -19.84 24.70
C ALA A 551 -9.93 -18.82 24.97
N GLY A 552 -9.65 -17.51 24.91
CA GLY A 552 -10.61 -16.45 25.17
C GLY A 552 -11.46 -16.11 23.95
N SER A 553 -12.75 -15.76 24.17
CA SER A 553 -13.71 -15.41 23.11
C SER A 553 -14.02 -13.92 23.00
N GLY A 554 -13.36 -13.08 23.81
CA GLY A 554 -13.61 -11.63 23.81
C GLY A 554 -13.07 -10.93 22.55
N LYS A 555 -13.79 -9.93 22.03
CA LYS A 555 -13.40 -9.18 20.82
C LYS A 555 -11.97 -8.61 20.89
N ARG A 556 -11.53 -8.14 22.07
CA ARG A 556 -10.18 -7.61 22.26
C ARG A 556 -9.14 -8.73 22.28
N GLN A 557 -9.46 -9.85 22.95
CA GLN A 557 -8.60 -11.04 22.96
C GLN A 557 -8.41 -11.60 21.56
N GLY A 558 -9.50 -11.71 20.77
CA GLY A 558 -9.41 -12.17 19.40
C GLY A 558 -8.56 -11.27 18.50
N ARG A 559 -8.57 -9.94 18.72
CA ARG A 559 -7.66 -9.05 18.01
C ARG A 559 -6.19 -9.26 18.38
N ALA A 560 -5.90 -9.42 19.66
CA ALA A 560 -4.55 -9.69 20.12
C ALA A 560 -4.06 -11.07 19.66
N ALA A 561 -4.93 -12.09 19.69
CA ALA A 561 -4.63 -13.44 19.19
C ALA A 561 -4.33 -13.42 17.68
N TRP A 562 -5.10 -12.66 16.90
CA TRP A 562 -4.80 -12.45 15.48
C TRP A 562 -3.40 -11.84 15.25
N ASN A 563 -3.07 -10.77 15.98
CA ASN A 563 -1.77 -10.11 15.82
C ASN A 563 -0.62 -11.08 16.16
N LEU A 564 -0.76 -11.93 17.18
CA LEU A 564 0.25 -12.93 17.50
C LEU A 564 0.31 -14.06 16.48
N LEU A 565 -0.82 -14.54 15.97
CA LEU A 565 -0.86 -15.57 14.94
C LEU A 565 -0.16 -15.09 13.66
N PHE A 566 -0.55 -13.89 13.18
CA PHE A 566 0.09 -13.28 12.02
C PHE A 566 1.59 -13.11 12.24
N PHE A 567 2.00 -12.56 13.38
CA PHE A 567 3.41 -12.38 13.71
C PHE A 567 4.17 -13.72 13.79
N ALA A 568 3.59 -14.76 14.34
CA ALA A 568 4.21 -16.07 14.44
C ALA A 568 4.56 -16.63 13.06
N LEU A 569 3.61 -16.58 12.11
CA LEU A 569 3.81 -17.01 10.72
C LEU A 569 4.81 -16.11 10.00
N TRP A 570 4.64 -14.79 10.11
CA TRP A 570 5.54 -13.81 9.52
C TRP A 570 6.98 -13.98 10.01
N HIS A 571 7.18 -14.16 11.31
CA HIS A 571 8.50 -14.33 11.92
C HIS A 571 9.19 -15.60 11.42
N ARG A 572 8.44 -16.71 11.27
CA ARG A 572 8.99 -17.94 10.67
C ARG A 572 9.60 -17.70 9.31
N VAL A 573 8.85 -17.03 8.44
CA VAL A 573 9.26 -16.83 7.04
C VAL A 573 10.38 -15.81 6.94
N HIS A 574 10.19 -14.64 7.53
CA HIS A 574 11.04 -13.48 7.24
C HIS A 574 12.22 -13.34 8.19
N ILE A 575 12.14 -13.84 9.42
CA ILE A 575 13.24 -13.79 10.37
C ILE A 575 14.00 -15.13 10.42
N LEU A 576 13.28 -16.26 10.54
CA LEU A 576 13.94 -17.57 10.59
C LEU A 576 14.28 -18.12 9.21
N GLY A 577 13.68 -17.59 8.13
CA GLY A 577 13.93 -18.03 6.76
C GLY A 577 13.29 -19.39 6.41
N LEU A 578 12.28 -19.82 7.18
CA LEU A 578 11.59 -21.09 6.98
C LEU A 578 10.46 -20.94 5.96
N ALA A 579 10.22 -21.97 5.18
CA ALA A 579 9.12 -21.97 4.20
C ALA A 579 7.74 -21.96 4.90
N ALA A 580 6.75 -21.34 4.23
CA ALA A 580 5.35 -21.42 4.61
C ALA A 580 4.71 -22.58 3.84
N GLU A 581 4.70 -23.76 4.41
CA GLU A 581 4.20 -24.98 3.77
C GLU A 581 2.90 -25.45 4.45
N GLY A 582 1.94 -25.87 3.64
CA GLY A 582 0.66 -26.35 4.13
C GLY A 582 -0.26 -25.26 4.69
N ASP A 583 -1.14 -25.65 5.60
CA ASP A 583 -2.03 -24.73 6.31
C ASP A 583 -1.35 -24.09 7.54
N VAL A 584 -2.11 -23.32 8.30
CA VAL A 584 -1.62 -22.66 9.54
C VAL A 584 -1.11 -23.68 10.56
N PHE A 585 -1.80 -24.80 10.72
CA PHE A 585 -1.46 -25.80 11.74
C PHE A 585 -0.20 -26.56 11.33
N GLU A 586 -0.11 -26.99 10.08
CA GLU A 586 1.05 -27.67 9.51
C GLU A 586 2.29 -26.76 9.55
N THR A 587 2.15 -25.51 9.09
CA THR A 587 3.22 -24.51 9.13
C THR A 587 3.73 -24.27 10.56
N LEU A 588 2.84 -24.09 11.55
CA LEU A 588 3.25 -23.86 12.93
C LEU A 588 3.73 -25.13 13.64
N ALA A 589 3.34 -26.33 13.16
CA ALA A 589 3.76 -27.61 13.71
C ALA A 589 5.13 -28.06 13.23
N SER A 590 5.55 -27.65 12.02
CA SER A 590 6.86 -28.02 11.47
C SER A 590 8.01 -27.52 12.36
N GLU A 591 9.13 -28.24 12.38
CA GLU A 591 10.30 -27.91 13.19
C GLU A 591 10.88 -26.54 12.82
N THR A 592 11.43 -25.84 13.84
CA THR A 592 12.08 -24.53 13.69
C THR A 592 13.58 -24.65 13.65
#